data_da38041abeab54892fb2f175b5df4b77
#
_entry.id   da38041abeab54892fb2f175b5df4b77
#
_cell.length_a   1.000
_cell.length_b   1.000
_cell.length_c   1.000
_cell.angle_alpha   90.00
_cell.angle_beta   90.00
_cell.angle_gamma   90.00
#
_symmetry.space_group_name_H-M   'P 1'
#
loop_
_entity.id
_entity.type
_entity.pdbx_description
1 polymer ?
#
loop_
_entity_poly.entity_id
_entity_poly.type
_entity_poly.pdbx_seq_one_letter_code
_entity_poly.pdbx_strand_id
1 'polypeptide(L)'
;MKRELLYEMRFKLMLDENMVTMLAKNKIDFPSTGEISNPNIHGKVDGIYYMLLQPNGEANTRSRGLITVDGGGIVFMDAWGFVRYEANGRFVLHESITHKASKQELAWLNCVQGTVDGFIDGTTGELEANVFKVAVKVKDHL
;
A
#
# COMPACT_ATOMS: atom_id res chain seq x y z
N MET A 1 7.57 -3.38 -19.95
CA MET A 1 7.82 -2.48 -18.80
C MET A 1 8.65 -3.22 -17.77
N LYS A 2 9.74 -2.60 -17.36
CA LYS A 2 10.64 -3.19 -16.37
C LYS A 2 10.29 -2.66 -14.98
N ARG A 3 10.26 -3.55 -13.98
CA ARG A 3 10.00 -3.16 -12.60
C ARG A 3 11.23 -3.38 -11.74
N GLU A 4 11.45 -2.47 -10.82
CA GLU A 4 12.53 -2.50 -9.86
C GLU A 4 11.95 -2.47 -8.47
N LEU A 5 12.38 -3.38 -7.60
CA LEU A 5 11.91 -3.42 -6.22
C LEU A 5 12.38 -2.19 -5.45
N LEU A 6 11.44 -1.40 -4.94
CA LEU A 6 11.73 -0.24 -4.09
C LEU A 6 11.85 -0.64 -2.63
N TYR A 7 10.86 -1.36 -2.14
CA TYR A 7 10.83 -1.85 -0.77
C TYR A 7 9.75 -2.90 -0.58
N GLU A 8 9.86 -3.63 0.50
CA GLU A 8 8.88 -4.60 0.95
C GLU A 8 8.06 -4.00 2.07
N MET A 9 6.78 -4.34 2.12
CA MET A 9 5.85 -3.89 3.16
C MET A 9 5.29 -5.07 3.93
N ARG A 10 5.19 -4.90 5.24
CA ARG A 10 4.44 -5.79 6.12
C ARG A 10 3.59 -4.96 7.03
N PHE A 11 2.28 -5.03 6.84
CA PHE A 11 1.31 -4.28 7.61
C PHE A 11 0.39 -5.20 8.36
N LYS A 12 -0.18 -4.66 9.42
CA LYS A 12 -1.35 -5.24 10.07
C LYS A 12 -2.51 -4.26 9.95
N LEU A 13 -3.56 -4.71 9.30
CA LEU A 13 -4.83 -4.01 9.30
C LEU A 13 -5.53 -4.36 10.62
N MET A 14 -5.92 -3.34 11.35
CA MET A 14 -6.56 -3.53 12.66
C MET A 14 -8.01 -3.93 12.44
N LEU A 15 -8.25 -5.23 12.50
CA LEU A 15 -9.59 -5.79 12.36
C LEU A 15 -10.37 -5.56 13.64
N ASP A 16 -11.57 -5.01 13.50
CA ASP A 16 -12.42 -4.58 14.61
C ASP A 16 -13.72 -5.39 14.61
N GLU A 17 -14.33 -5.52 15.77
CA GLU A 17 -15.65 -6.17 15.95
C GLU A 17 -16.75 -5.48 15.14
N ASN A 18 -16.58 -4.20 14.86
CA ASN A 18 -17.53 -3.41 14.09
C ASN A 18 -17.48 -3.67 12.58
N MET A 19 -16.56 -4.49 12.11
CA MET A 19 -16.39 -4.77 10.69
C MET A 19 -17.66 -5.29 10.02
N VAL A 20 -18.42 -6.13 10.70
CA VAL A 20 -19.67 -6.67 10.17
C VAL A 20 -20.64 -5.54 9.84
N THR A 21 -20.76 -4.58 10.74
CA THR A 21 -21.61 -3.40 10.53
C THR A 21 -21.10 -2.53 9.39
N MET A 22 -19.79 -2.36 9.29
CA MET A 22 -19.15 -1.59 8.23
C MET A 22 -19.30 -2.29 6.88
N LEU A 23 -19.16 -3.61 6.84
CA LEU A 23 -19.40 -4.42 5.65
C LEU A 23 -20.82 -4.23 5.11
N ALA A 24 -21.80 -4.15 6.00
CA ALA A 24 -23.19 -3.89 5.61
C ALA A 24 -23.37 -2.54 4.91
N LYS A 25 -22.47 -1.61 5.13
CA LYS A 25 -22.46 -0.29 4.46
C LYS A 25 -21.56 -0.27 3.23
N ASN A 26 -20.94 -1.40 2.87
CA ASN A 26 -20.02 -1.56 1.75
C ASN A 26 -18.77 -0.66 1.85
N LYS A 27 -18.47 -0.15 3.03
CA LYS A 27 -17.32 0.71 3.28
C LYS A 27 -16.65 0.30 4.57
N ILE A 28 -15.33 0.10 4.52
CA ILE A 28 -14.55 -0.28 5.68
C ILE A 28 -13.30 0.56 5.74
N ASP A 29 -13.01 1.10 6.92
CA ASP A 29 -11.78 1.84 7.20
C ASP A 29 -10.99 1.07 8.26
N PHE A 30 -9.75 0.73 7.92
CA PHE A 30 -8.87 0.02 8.84
C PHE A 30 -7.69 0.90 9.24
N PRO A 31 -7.51 1.20 10.53
CA PRO A 31 -6.21 1.66 10.98
C PRO A 31 -5.17 0.59 10.67
N SER A 32 -4.03 0.99 10.22
CA SER A 32 -2.95 0.07 9.86
C SER A 32 -1.62 0.53 10.42
N THR A 33 -0.80 -0.42 10.79
CA THR A 33 0.56 -0.17 11.25
C THR A 33 1.46 -1.25 10.69
N GLY A 34 2.72 -0.91 10.44
CA GLY A 34 3.63 -1.88 9.89
C GLY A 34 5.03 -1.34 9.66
N GLU A 35 5.74 -2.04 8.83
CA GLU A 35 7.13 -1.75 8.51
C GLU A 35 7.36 -1.82 7.01
N ILE A 36 8.29 -1.00 6.54
CA ILE A 36 8.86 -1.15 5.23
C ILE A 36 10.34 -1.48 5.38
N SER A 37 10.85 -2.26 4.46
CA SER A 37 12.25 -2.69 4.49
C SER A 37 12.76 -2.95 3.08
N ASN A 38 14.07 -2.93 2.94
CA ASN A 38 14.82 -3.36 1.75
C ASN A 38 14.17 -3.10 0.39
N PRO A 39 14.99 -2.81 -0.63
CA PRO A 39 16.43 -2.58 -0.51
C PRO A 39 16.79 -1.13 -0.19
N ASN A 40 15.88 -0.17 -0.45
CA ASN A 40 16.24 1.24 -0.52
C ASN A 40 15.84 2.07 0.69
N ILE A 41 14.90 1.57 1.46
CA ILE A 41 14.31 2.34 2.56
C ILE A 41 13.82 1.41 3.66
N HIS A 42 14.00 1.84 4.90
CA HIS A 42 13.53 1.12 6.09
C HIS A 42 12.79 2.10 6.98
N GLY A 43 11.71 1.66 7.56
CA GLY A 43 10.97 2.51 8.47
C GLY A 43 9.70 1.88 8.97
N LYS A 44 9.02 2.63 9.83
CA LYS A 44 7.70 2.28 10.34
C LYS A 44 6.63 3.05 9.58
N VAL A 45 5.49 2.42 9.41
CA VAL A 45 4.37 3.03 8.72
C VAL A 45 3.14 2.99 9.60
N ASP A 46 2.47 4.12 9.67
CA ASP A 46 1.16 4.24 10.29
C ASP A 46 0.21 4.88 9.29
N GLY A 47 -0.99 4.36 9.20
CA GLY A 47 -1.91 4.89 8.22
C GLY A 47 -3.32 4.34 8.35
N ILE A 48 -4.09 4.60 7.31
CA ILE A 48 -5.47 4.12 7.20
C ILE A 48 -5.62 3.45 5.83
N TYR A 49 -6.24 2.30 5.87
CA TYR A 49 -6.58 1.52 4.69
C TYR A 49 -8.09 1.58 4.49
N TYR A 50 -8.51 2.11 3.36
CA TYR A 50 -9.93 2.27 3.02
C TYR A 50 -10.32 1.23 1.99
N MET A 51 -11.46 0.59 2.21
CA MET A 51 -12.04 -0.34 1.24
C MET A 51 -13.48 0.06 0.93
N LEU A 52 -13.81 0.06 -0.35
CA LEU A 52 -15.19 0.22 -0.84
C LEU A 52 -15.57 -1.06 -1.58
N LEU A 53 -16.45 -1.85 -0.96
CA LEU A 53 -16.88 -3.13 -1.51
C LEU A 53 -17.75 -2.95 -2.73
N GLN A 54 -17.49 -3.77 -3.75
CA GLN A 54 -18.27 -3.80 -4.99
C GLN A 54 -19.18 -5.03 -5.01
N PRO A 55 -20.29 -5.00 -5.76
CA PRO A 55 -21.22 -6.14 -5.83
C PRO A 55 -20.61 -7.44 -6.32
N ASN A 56 -19.49 -7.36 -7.07
CA ASN A 56 -18.83 -8.55 -7.63
C ASN A 56 -17.85 -9.22 -6.66
N GLY A 57 -17.79 -8.77 -5.40
CA GLY A 57 -16.86 -9.32 -4.41
C GLY A 57 -15.48 -8.71 -4.41
N GLU A 58 -15.22 -7.76 -5.30
CA GLU A 58 -13.99 -6.99 -5.29
C GLU A 58 -14.14 -5.76 -4.40
N ALA A 59 -13.04 -5.14 -4.02
CA ALA A 59 -13.08 -3.87 -3.33
C ALA A 59 -12.10 -2.90 -3.96
N ASN A 60 -12.55 -1.67 -4.14
CA ASN A 60 -11.67 -0.56 -4.45
C ASN A 60 -10.97 -0.15 -3.16
N THR A 61 -9.70 0.18 -3.26
CA THR A 61 -8.89 0.47 -2.09
C THR A 61 -8.22 1.82 -2.21
N ARG A 62 -7.96 2.41 -1.05
CA ARG A 62 -7.08 3.54 -0.90
C ARG A 62 -6.33 3.39 0.41
N SER A 63 -5.03 3.59 0.35
CA SER A 63 -4.19 3.56 1.54
C SER A 63 -3.42 4.86 1.63
N ARG A 64 -3.44 5.47 2.79
CA ARG A 64 -2.70 6.70 3.06
C ARG A 64 -1.92 6.49 4.34
N GLY A 65 -0.62 6.69 4.26
CA GLY A 65 0.24 6.42 5.38
C GLY A 65 1.40 7.38 5.51
N LEU A 66 1.98 7.34 6.68
CA LEU A 66 3.16 8.10 7.04
C LEU A 66 4.28 7.12 7.35
N ILE A 67 5.35 7.20 6.58
CA ILE A 67 6.55 6.40 6.82
C ILE A 67 7.51 7.24 7.65
N THR A 68 7.85 6.74 8.83
CA THR A 68 8.93 7.31 9.64
C THR A 68 10.20 6.53 9.32
N VAL A 69 11.10 7.17 8.58
CA VAL A 69 12.28 6.50 8.04
C VAL A 69 13.35 6.35 9.11
N ASP A 70 13.97 5.18 9.18
CA ASP A 70 15.13 4.94 10.04
C ASP A 70 16.25 5.90 9.61
N GLY A 71 16.87 6.54 10.59
CA GLY A 71 17.88 7.56 10.32
C GLY A 71 17.33 8.96 10.12
N GLY A 72 16.03 9.12 10.09
CA GLY A 72 15.33 10.41 10.02
C GLY A 72 14.62 10.66 8.72
N GLY A 73 13.61 11.51 8.78
CA GLY A 73 12.78 11.88 7.66
C GLY A 73 11.42 11.20 7.68
N ILE A 74 10.47 11.85 7.04
CA ILE A 74 9.09 11.39 6.94
C ILE A 74 8.71 11.34 5.47
N VAL A 75 8.03 10.28 5.07
CA VAL A 75 7.52 10.10 3.72
C VAL A 75 6.03 9.81 3.80
N PHE A 76 5.24 10.61 3.11
CA PHE A 76 3.83 10.30 2.91
C PHE A 76 3.70 9.34 1.75
N MET A 77 2.89 8.31 1.94
CA MET A 77 2.52 7.40 0.85
C MET A 77 1.03 7.51 0.59
N ASP A 78 0.65 7.42 -0.67
CA ASP A 78 -0.72 7.39 -1.13
C ASP A 78 -0.84 6.31 -2.20
N ALA A 79 -1.67 5.33 -1.94
CA ALA A 79 -1.85 4.20 -2.84
C ALA A 79 -3.33 3.98 -3.12
N TRP A 80 -3.65 3.51 -4.30
CA TRP A 80 -5.03 3.25 -4.73
C TRP A 80 -5.06 2.10 -5.71
N GLY A 81 -6.13 1.34 -5.65
CA GLY A 81 -6.28 0.19 -6.53
C GLY A 81 -7.44 -0.69 -6.10
N PHE A 82 -7.18 -1.98 -6.02
CA PHE A 82 -8.23 -2.92 -5.67
C PHE A 82 -7.67 -4.17 -5.00
N VAL A 83 -8.55 -4.84 -4.27
CA VAL A 83 -8.33 -6.19 -3.76
C VAL A 83 -9.40 -7.10 -4.33
N ARG A 84 -9.02 -8.34 -4.54
CA ARG A 84 -9.92 -9.39 -5.01
C ARG A 84 -9.73 -10.63 -4.17
N TYR A 85 -10.86 -11.21 -3.76
CA TYR A 85 -10.83 -12.48 -3.05
C TYR A 85 -10.30 -13.59 -3.95
N GLU A 86 -9.35 -14.35 -3.46
CA GLU A 86 -8.78 -15.48 -4.20
C GLU A 86 -9.31 -16.80 -3.66
N ALA A 87 -8.92 -17.16 -2.44
CA ALA A 87 -9.35 -18.39 -1.77
C ALA A 87 -8.91 -18.37 -0.31
N ASN A 88 -9.60 -19.15 0.53
CA ASN A 88 -9.18 -19.41 1.92
C ASN A 88 -8.95 -18.15 2.76
N GLY A 89 -9.77 -17.12 2.55
CA GLY A 89 -9.64 -15.86 3.28
C GLY A 89 -8.52 -14.94 2.76
N ARG A 90 -7.90 -15.31 1.66
CA ARG A 90 -6.79 -14.55 1.08
C ARG A 90 -7.29 -13.63 -0.03
N PHE A 91 -6.82 -12.39 0.01
CA PHE A 91 -7.11 -11.39 -1.01
C PHE A 91 -5.82 -11.02 -1.73
N VAL A 92 -5.93 -10.87 -3.05
CA VAL A 92 -4.85 -10.34 -3.88
C VAL A 92 -4.98 -8.83 -3.94
N LEU A 93 -3.88 -8.13 -3.75
CA LEU A 93 -3.82 -6.68 -3.71
C LEU A 93 -3.03 -6.16 -4.92
N HIS A 94 -3.63 -5.20 -5.63
CA HIS A 94 -2.95 -4.45 -6.69
C HIS A 94 -3.25 -2.98 -6.54
N GLU A 95 -2.21 -2.18 -6.40
CA GLU A 95 -2.35 -0.73 -6.24
C GLU A 95 -1.28 0.01 -7.02
N SER A 96 -1.58 1.27 -7.32
CA SER A 96 -0.59 2.26 -7.72
C SER A 96 -0.20 3.04 -6.48
N ILE A 97 1.03 3.53 -6.42
CA ILE A 97 1.52 4.26 -5.25
C ILE A 97 2.37 5.46 -5.66
N THR A 98 2.18 6.54 -4.92
CA THR A 98 3.03 7.72 -4.99
C THR A 98 3.53 8.07 -3.60
N HIS A 99 4.62 8.83 -3.57
CA HIS A 99 5.28 9.24 -2.33
C HIS A 99 5.50 10.73 -2.32
N LYS A 100 5.57 11.29 -1.12
CA LYS A 100 5.95 12.69 -0.93
C LYS A 100 6.87 12.80 0.28
N ALA A 101 8.10 13.20 0.03
CA ALA A 101 9.12 13.37 1.06
C ALA A 101 9.64 14.80 1.01
N SER A 102 9.87 15.40 2.19
CA SER A 102 10.40 16.75 2.28
C SER A 102 11.92 16.76 2.49
N LYS A 103 12.49 15.68 3.02
CA LYS A 103 13.93 15.59 3.24
C LYS A 103 14.66 15.38 1.92
N GLN A 104 15.72 16.14 1.69
CA GLN A 104 16.43 16.13 0.41
C GLN A 104 16.91 14.75 -0.01
N GLU A 105 17.45 13.97 0.92
CA GLU A 105 17.97 12.63 0.64
C GLU A 105 16.88 11.63 0.23
N LEU A 106 15.63 11.96 0.49
CA LEU A 106 14.47 11.13 0.16
C LEU A 106 13.63 11.72 -0.98
N ALA A 107 13.99 12.92 -1.46
CA ALA A 107 13.19 13.63 -2.45
C ALA A 107 13.06 12.89 -3.78
N TRP A 108 13.96 11.97 -4.07
CA TRP A 108 13.88 11.13 -5.26
C TRP A 108 12.58 10.31 -5.31
N LEU A 109 12.00 10.00 -4.16
CA LEU A 109 10.72 9.30 -4.09
C LEU A 109 9.55 10.12 -4.68
N ASN A 110 9.66 11.45 -4.67
CA ASN A 110 8.58 12.31 -5.15
C ASN A 110 8.31 12.16 -6.65
N CYS A 111 9.29 11.68 -7.39
CA CYS A 111 9.19 11.51 -8.84
C CYS A 111 8.99 10.04 -9.24
N VAL A 112 8.78 9.16 -8.27
CA VAL A 112 8.63 7.74 -8.52
C VAL A 112 7.16 7.37 -8.55
N GLN A 113 6.74 6.79 -9.67
CA GLN A 113 5.48 6.06 -9.74
C GLN A 113 5.78 4.59 -9.45
N GLY A 114 4.96 3.99 -8.59
CA GLY A 114 5.15 2.62 -8.20
C GLY A 114 3.88 1.80 -8.31
N THR A 115 4.06 0.50 -8.24
CA THR A 115 2.97 -0.47 -8.11
C THR A 115 3.17 -1.27 -6.83
N VAL A 116 2.06 -1.65 -6.22
CA VAL A 116 2.02 -2.48 -5.03
C VAL A 116 1.35 -3.80 -5.41
N ASP A 117 2.06 -4.88 -5.25
CA ASP A 117 1.54 -6.23 -5.47
C ASP A 117 1.70 -7.03 -4.19
N GLY A 118 0.61 -7.59 -3.70
CA GLY A 118 0.67 -8.34 -2.45
C GLY A 118 -0.59 -9.09 -2.11
N PHE A 119 -0.67 -9.46 -0.85
CA PHE A 119 -1.75 -10.28 -0.33
C PHE A 119 -2.19 -9.77 1.03
N ILE A 120 -3.48 -9.92 1.30
CA ILE A 120 -4.06 -9.66 2.61
C ILE A 120 -4.67 -10.96 3.11
N ASP A 121 -4.33 -11.34 4.33
CA ASP A 121 -5.03 -12.40 5.05
C ASP A 121 -6.22 -11.77 5.75
N GLY A 122 -7.42 -12.07 5.25
CA GLY A 122 -8.66 -11.52 5.80
C GLY A 122 -9.00 -12.04 7.20
N THR A 123 -8.34 -13.11 7.65
CA THR A 123 -8.54 -13.66 9.00
C THR A 123 -7.73 -12.92 10.04
N THR A 124 -6.47 -12.60 9.71
CA THR A 124 -5.53 -11.97 10.65
C THR A 124 -5.36 -10.47 10.43
N GLY A 125 -5.66 -9.99 9.24
CA GLY A 125 -5.40 -8.61 8.84
C GLY A 125 -3.97 -8.37 8.37
N GLU A 126 -3.15 -9.42 8.29
CA GLU A 126 -1.77 -9.28 7.82
C GLU A 126 -1.73 -9.01 6.33
N LEU A 127 -0.96 -7.99 5.97
CA LEU A 127 -0.70 -7.59 4.59
C LEU A 127 0.78 -7.70 4.31
N GLU A 128 1.13 -8.42 3.26
CA GLU A 128 2.50 -8.47 2.75
C GLU A 128 2.47 -8.03 1.29
N ALA A 129 3.33 -7.10 0.93
CA ALA A 129 3.38 -6.59 -0.41
C ALA A 129 4.78 -6.14 -0.79
N ASN A 130 5.01 -6.12 -2.10
CA ASN A 130 6.21 -5.53 -2.69
C ASN A 130 5.83 -4.27 -3.45
N VAL A 131 6.62 -3.24 -3.27
CA VAL A 131 6.46 -1.97 -3.99
C VAL A 131 7.53 -1.89 -5.04
N PHE A 132 7.11 -1.74 -6.29
CA PHE A 132 7.99 -1.68 -7.44
C PHE A 132 7.94 -0.29 -8.07
N LYS A 133 9.10 0.19 -8.48
CA LYS A 133 9.19 1.34 -9.36
C LYS A 133 8.82 0.90 -10.77
N VAL A 134 7.92 1.65 -11.39
CA VAL A 134 7.58 1.44 -12.78
C VAL A 134 8.56 2.22 -13.64
N ALA A 135 9.39 1.52 -14.41
CA ALA A 135 10.27 2.16 -15.36
C ALA A 135 9.47 2.45 -16.62
N VAL A 136 9.23 3.74 -16.87
CA VAL A 136 8.57 4.19 -18.08
C VAL A 136 9.66 4.58 -19.08
N LYS A 137 9.62 3.99 -20.28
CA LYS A 137 10.52 4.37 -21.35
C LYS A 137 10.07 5.70 -21.92
N VAL A 138 10.87 6.72 -21.71
CA VAL A 138 10.63 8.03 -22.27
C VAL A 138 11.15 8.02 -23.71
N LYS A 139 10.34 8.51 -24.63
CA LYS A 139 10.77 8.61 -26.03
C LYS A 139 11.82 9.68 -26.17
N ASP A 140 12.80 9.43 -27.04
CA ASP A 140 13.97 10.28 -27.21
C ASP A 140 13.65 11.71 -27.62
N HIS A 141 12.50 11.93 -28.20
CA HIS A 141 12.11 13.26 -28.65
C HIS A 141 11.45 14.14 -27.57
N LEU A 142 11.34 13.62 -26.38
CA LEU A 142 10.85 14.42 -25.25
C LEU A 142 11.99 15.26 -24.61
#